data_85d95dcced58cacd0bd6736426b7eb02
#
_entry.id   85d95dcced58cacd0bd6736426b7eb02
#
_cell.length_a   1.000
_cell.length_b   1.000
_cell.length_c   1.000
_cell.angle_alpha   90.00
_cell.angle_beta   90.00
_cell.angle_gamma   90.00
#
_symmetry.space_group_name_H-M   'P 1'
#
loop_
_entity.id
_entity.type
_entity.pdbx_description
1 polymer ?
#
loop_
_entity_poly.entity_id
_entity_poly.type
_entity_poly.pdbx_seq_one_letter_code
_entity_poly.pdbx_strand_id
1 'polypeptide(L)'
;MAFKGLRFAGLEWKNITASKIMWVVIAAIAIMPLLYGALYLAAFQDPYARLNTVPVAVVNEDRGAVIAAEQRNLGDDVVQQLKDTDDGLGWHFVSADEARKGLEDGEYFMTCTIPVDFSESIASVDGSAPEKAQLKIDYNQSE
;
A
#
# COMPACT_ATOMS: atom_id res chain seq x y z
N MET A 1 31.92 51.74 3.02
CA MET A 1 30.71 51.62 3.86
C MET A 1 30.46 50.21 4.41
N ALA A 2 31.09 49.18 3.95
CA ALA A 2 30.91 47.77 4.36
C ALA A 2 31.36 47.45 5.82
N PHE A 3 32.38 48.16 6.35
CA PHE A 3 32.93 47.88 7.69
C PHE A 3 32.01 48.27 8.86
N LYS A 4 31.08 49.19 8.69
CA LYS A 4 30.11 49.55 9.76
C LYS A 4 29.08 48.44 9.96
N GLY A 5 28.64 47.78 8.93
CA GLY A 5 27.66 46.69 9.02
C GLY A 5 28.19 45.45 9.77
N LEU A 6 29.46 45.09 9.52
CA LEU A 6 30.11 43.97 10.21
C LEU A 6 30.28 44.19 11.70
N ARG A 7 30.59 45.42 12.10
CA ARG A 7 30.70 45.79 13.54
C ARG A 7 29.32 45.78 14.24
N PHE A 8 28.26 46.19 13.56
CA PHE A 8 26.92 46.10 14.06
C PHE A 8 26.47 44.65 14.24
N ALA A 9 26.69 43.81 13.21
CA ALA A 9 26.40 42.40 13.28
C ALA A 9 27.13 41.69 14.43
N GLY A 10 28.40 42.02 14.68
CA GLY A 10 29.15 41.49 15.82
C GLY A 10 28.63 41.90 17.20
N LEU A 11 28.12 43.12 17.32
CA LEU A 11 27.51 43.61 18.57
C LEU A 11 26.14 42.96 18.82
N GLU A 12 25.34 42.81 17.79
CA GLU A 12 24.06 42.10 17.87
C GLU A 12 24.26 40.63 18.21
N TRP A 13 25.22 39.95 17.57
CA TRP A 13 25.60 38.57 17.88
C TRP A 13 25.99 38.39 19.35
N LYS A 14 26.79 39.33 19.88
CA LYS A 14 27.17 39.30 21.30
C LYS A 14 25.97 39.51 22.24
N ASN A 15 25.03 40.38 21.92
CA ASN A 15 23.81 40.59 22.70
C ASN A 15 22.88 39.37 22.65
N ILE A 16 22.74 38.75 21.49
CA ILE A 16 21.95 37.53 21.32
C ILE A 16 22.53 36.39 22.16
N THR A 17 23.86 36.16 22.07
CA THR A 17 24.51 35.08 22.80
C THR A 17 24.64 35.33 24.31
N ALA A 18 24.58 36.59 24.78
CA ALA A 18 24.60 36.93 26.19
C ALA A 18 23.24 36.75 26.91
N SER A 19 22.17 36.66 26.14
CA SER A 19 20.80 36.53 26.70
C SER A 19 20.37 35.08 26.78
N LYS A 20 20.12 34.57 27.99
CA LYS A 20 19.57 33.20 28.19
C LYS A 20 18.21 33.00 27.51
N ILE A 21 17.37 34.06 27.50
CA ILE A 21 16.06 34.04 26.87
C ILE A 21 16.20 33.86 25.35
N MET A 22 17.18 34.54 24.74
CA MET A 22 17.41 34.44 23.30
C MET A 22 17.82 33.02 22.88
N TRP A 23 18.58 32.29 23.69
CA TRP A 23 18.91 30.88 23.45
C TRP A 23 17.66 30.00 23.50
N VAL A 24 16.72 30.28 24.41
CA VAL A 24 15.46 29.54 24.47
C VAL A 24 14.63 29.80 23.21
N VAL A 25 14.55 31.06 22.73
CA VAL A 25 13.85 31.39 21.50
C VAL A 25 14.49 30.71 20.27
N ILE A 26 15.81 30.76 20.15
CA ILE A 26 16.52 30.09 19.04
C ILE A 26 16.30 28.59 19.09
N ALA A 27 16.38 27.98 20.27
CA ALA A 27 16.12 26.56 20.44
C ALA A 27 14.67 26.19 20.07
N ALA A 28 13.68 26.99 20.48
CA ALA A 28 12.30 26.77 20.13
C ALA A 28 12.06 26.86 18.61
N ILE A 29 12.66 27.86 17.94
CA ILE A 29 12.55 28.02 16.49
C ILE A 29 13.24 26.85 15.75
N ALA A 30 14.35 26.32 16.25
CA ALA A 30 15.07 25.21 15.67
C ALA A 30 14.36 23.86 15.91
N ILE A 31 13.77 23.68 17.09
CA ILE A 31 13.10 22.44 17.48
C ILE A 31 11.76 22.25 16.73
N MET A 32 11.02 23.33 16.46
CA MET A 32 9.73 23.24 15.78
C MET A 32 9.79 22.53 14.42
N PRO A 33 10.67 22.94 13.47
CA PRO A 33 10.80 22.24 12.20
C PRO A 33 11.29 20.79 12.34
N LEU A 34 12.18 20.53 13.33
CA LEU A 34 12.67 19.19 13.62
C LEU A 34 11.57 18.27 14.14
N LEU A 35 10.74 18.75 15.07
CA LEU A 35 9.58 18.00 15.57
C LEU A 35 8.58 17.73 14.45
N TYR A 36 8.27 18.74 13.65
CA TYR A 36 7.35 18.56 12.52
C TYR A 36 7.89 17.56 11.50
N GLY A 37 9.16 17.69 11.13
CA GLY A 37 9.83 16.74 10.23
C GLY A 37 9.89 15.32 10.80
N ALA A 38 10.18 15.18 12.10
CA ALA A 38 10.23 13.88 12.77
C ALA A 38 8.84 13.23 12.85
N LEU A 39 7.81 13.99 13.17
CA LEU A 39 6.42 13.51 13.19
C LEU A 39 5.94 13.13 11.79
N TYR A 40 6.28 13.95 10.78
CA TYR A 40 5.97 13.65 9.39
C TYR A 40 6.64 12.36 8.93
N LEU A 41 7.96 12.23 9.16
CA LEU A 41 8.69 11.00 8.84
C LEU A 41 8.13 9.78 9.58
N ALA A 42 7.82 9.91 10.87
CA ALA A 42 7.24 8.82 11.65
C ALA A 42 5.86 8.40 11.13
N ALA A 43 5.03 9.36 10.68
CA ALA A 43 3.73 9.07 10.11
C ALA A 43 3.81 8.39 8.73
N PHE A 44 4.85 8.69 7.94
CA PHE A 44 5.03 8.19 6.59
C PHE A 44 6.17 7.17 6.46
N GLN A 45 6.77 6.73 7.57
CA GLN A 45 7.91 5.82 7.56
C GLN A 45 7.57 4.46 6.94
N ASP A 46 6.33 4.02 7.14
CA ASP A 46 5.84 2.78 6.55
C ASP A 46 4.31 2.85 6.31
N PRO A 47 3.86 3.48 5.20
CA PRO A 47 2.44 3.55 4.88
C PRO A 47 1.85 2.16 4.56
N TYR A 48 2.69 1.18 4.31
CA TYR A 48 2.30 -0.18 3.95
C TYR A 48 2.36 -1.18 5.11
N ALA A 49 2.92 -0.80 6.27
CA ALA A 49 3.06 -1.68 7.44
C ALA A 49 1.75 -2.31 7.95
N ARG A 50 0.61 -1.77 7.54
CA ARG A 50 -0.70 -2.23 7.96
C ARG A 50 -1.57 -2.78 6.83
N LEU A 51 -1.03 -2.96 5.63
CA LEU A 51 -1.79 -3.53 4.53
C LEU A 51 -2.25 -4.96 4.82
N ASN A 52 -1.44 -5.72 5.56
CA ASN A 52 -1.81 -7.07 6.02
C ASN A 52 -3.02 -7.11 6.96
N THR A 53 -3.45 -5.96 7.49
CA THR A 53 -4.68 -5.83 8.30
C THR A 53 -5.90 -5.49 7.46
N VAL A 54 -5.75 -5.21 6.16
CA VAL A 54 -6.87 -4.96 5.25
C VAL A 54 -7.38 -6.31 4.74
N PRO A 55 -8.56 -6.76 5.20
CA PRO A 55 -9.07 -8.06 4.82
C PRO A 55 -9.57 -8.05 3.36
N VAL A 56 -9.04 -8.96 2.56
CA VAL A 56 -9.40 -9.14 1.15
C VAL A 56 -9.81 -10.58 0.92
N ALA A 57 -11.04 -10.79 0.44
CA ALA A 57 -11.50 -12.11 0.07
C ALA A 57 -11.00 -12.48 -1.33
N VAL A 58 -10.45 -13.68 -1.46
CA VAL A 58 -10.03 -14.28 -2.74
C VAL A 58 -10.90 -15.48 -3.02
N VAL A 59 -11.56 -15.46 -4.18
CA VAL A 59 -12.41 -16.54 -4.66
C VAL A 59 -11.78 -17.13 -5.92
N ASN A 60 -11.53 -18.42 -5.93
CA ASN A 60 -11.06 -19.14 -7.12
C ASN A 60 -12.21 -19.97 -7.69
N GLU A 61 -12.73 -19.56 -8.85
CA GLU A 61 -13.74 -20.31 -9.63
C GLU A 61 -13.13 -20.98 -10.87
N ASP A 62 -11.81 -20.82 -11.10
CA ASP A 62 -11.14 -21.35 -12.28
C ASP A 62 -11.26 -22.88 -12.39
N ARG A 63 -11.60 -23.37 -13.56
CA ARG A 63 -11.71 -24.81 -13.86
C ARG A 63 -10.45 -25.41 -14.43
N GLY A 64 -9.42 -24.59 -14.64
CA GLY A 64 -8.22 -25.00 -15.32
C GLY A 64 -8.39 -25.18 -16.83
N ALA A 65 -7.29 -25.39 -17.52
CA ALA A 65 -7.25 -25.63 -18.94
C ALA A 65 -6.15 -26.65 -19.29
N VAL A 66 -6.18 -27.17 -20.52
CA VAL A 66 -5.08 -27.96 -21.06
C VAL A 66 -4.01 -27.02 -21.61
N ILE A 67 -2.87 -26.96 -20.96
CA ILE A 67 -1.75 -26.08 -21.31
C ILE A 67 -0.55 -26.99 -21.57
N ALA A 68 0.06 -26.89 -22.76
CA ALA A 68 1.18 -27.74 -23.15
C ALA A 68 0.91 -29.26 -23.00
N ALA A 69 -0.30 -29.71 -23.30
CA ALA A 69 -0.79 -31.09 -23.18
C ALA A 69 -0.95 -31.61 -21.73
N GLU A 70 -0.91 -30.73 -20.72
CA GLU A 70 -1.16 -31.06 -19.33
C GLU A 70 -2.37 -30.28 -18.80
N GLN A 71 -3.20 -30.95 -17.98
CA GLN A 71 -4.30 -30.24 -17.26
C GLN A 71 -3.70 -29.40 -16.15
N ARG A 72 -3.89 -28.09 -16.22
CA ARG A 72 -3.38 -27.14 -15.24
C ARG A 72 -4.49 -26.17 -14.80
N ASN A 73 -4.45 -25.76 -13.53
CA ASN A 73 -5.29 -24.72 -12.98
C ASN A 73 -4.39 -23.54 -12.58
N LEU A 74 -4.34 -22.52 -13.42
CA LEU A 74 -3.53 -21.33 -13.15
C LEU A 74 -4.12 -20.46 -12.03
N GLY A 75 -5.43 -20.55 -11.79
CA GLY A 75 -6.07 -19.94 -10.65
C GLY A 75 -5.56 -20.49 -9.31
N ASP A 76 -5.34 -21.80 -9.23
CA ASP A 76 -4.72 -22.43 -8.07
C ASP A 76 -3.27 -22.00 -7.88
N ASP A 77 -2.52 -21.86 -8.99
CA ASP A 77 -1.14 -21.34 -8.96
C ASP A 77 -1.11 -19.92 -8.40
N VAL A 78 -2.05 -19.04 -8.80
CA VAL A 78 -2.19 -17.67 -8.27
C VAL A 78 -2.53 -17.70 -6.78
N VAL A 79 -3.50 -18.52 -6.36
CA VAL A 79 -3.87 -18.66 -4.94
C VAL A 79 -2.68 -19.12 -4.11
N GLN A 80 -1.89 -20.07 -4.61
CA GLN A 80 -0.71 -20.55 -3.91
C GLN A 80 0.36 -19.45 -3.78
N GLN A 81 0.61 -18.69 -4.84
CA GLN A 81 1.53 -17.56 -4.78
C GLN A 81 1.10 -16.50 -3.78
N LEU A 82 -0.20 -16.17 -3.72
CA LEU A 82 -0.73 -15.22 -2.74
C LEU A 82 -0.55 -15.73 -1.30
N LYS A 83 -0.71 -17.06 -1.06
CA LYS A 83 -0.47 -17.65 0.26
C LYS A 83 1.00 -17.62 0.67
N ASP A 84 1.91 -17.75 -0.29
CA ASP A 84 3.34 -17.79 -0.04
C ASP A 84 3.96 -16.37 0.05
N THR A 85 3.20 -15.32 -0.29
CA THR A 85 3.65 -13.92 -0.24
C THR A 85 3.35 -13.32 1.13
N ASP A 86 4.38 -12.98 1.88
CA ASP A 86 4.28 -12.42 3.24
C ASP A 86 4.08 -10.88 3.26
N ASP A 87 4.25 -10.22 2.11
CA ASP A 87 4.22 -8.75 1.98
C ASP A 87 2.87 -8.22 1.47
N GLY A 88 1.83 -9.04 1.50
CA GLY A 88 0.54 -8.75 0.89
C GLY A 88 -0.48 -8.16 1.83
N LEU A 89 -1.67 -8.00 1.27
CA LEU A 89 -2.90 -7.71 1.98
C LEU A 89 -3.30 -8.89 2.90
N GLY A 90 -4.27 -8.68 3.78
CA GLY A 90 -4.86 -9.75 4.57
C GLY A 90 -5.72 -10.68 3.69
N TRP A 91 -5.08 -11.64 3.02
CA TRP A 91 -5.74 -12.54 2.10
C TRP A 91 -6.58 -13.59 2.81
N HIS A 92 -7.87 -13.66 2.49
CA HIS A 92 -8.82 -14.66 2.97
C HIS A 92 -9.35 -15.47 1.79
N PHE A 93 -9.02 -16.76 1.74
CA PHE A 93 -9.43 -17.66 0.65
C PHE A 93 -10.75 -18.30 1.04
N VAL A 94 -11.83 -17.89 0.40
CA VAL A 94 -13.21 -18.19 0.78
C VAL A 94 -14.05 -18.56 -0.45
N SER A 95 -15.25 -19.08 -0.21
CA SER A 95 -16.22 -19.34 -1.27
C SER A 95 -16.85 -18.04 -1.79
N ALA A 96 -17.42 -18.09 -3.01
CA ALA A 96 -18.10 -16.93 -3.62
C ALA A 96 -19.24 -16.37 -2.75
N ASP A 97 -20.04 -17.26 -2.12
CA ASP A 97 -21.13 -16.82 -1.26
C ASP A 97 -20.64 -16.15 0.03
N GLU A 98 -19.57 -16.68 0.61
CA GLU A 98 -18.93 -16.12 1.80
C GLU A 98 -18.25 -14.78 1.50
N ALA A 99 -17.53 -14.67 0.37
CA ALA A 99 -16.92 -13.42 -0.08
C ALA A 99 -17.98 -12.32 -0.29
N ARG A 100 -19.09 -12.65 -0.97
CA ARG A 100 -20.19 -11.72 -1.20
C ARG A 100 -20.81 -11.24 0.11
N LYS A 101 -21.12 -12.18 1.00
CA LYS A 101 -21.71 -11.86 2.30
C LYS A 101 -20.75 -11.01 3.15
N GLY A 102 -19.49 -11.38 3.24
CA GLY A 102 -18.49 -10.65 4.01
C GLY A 102 -18.22 -9.25 3.45
N LEU A 103 -18.36 -9.06 2.11
CA LEU A 103 -18.29 -7.74 1.50
C LEU A 103 -19.52 -6.87 1.87
N GLU A 104 -20.72 -7.44 1.85
CA GLU A 104 -21.97 -6.77 2.24
C GLU A 104 -21.97 -6.41 3.74
N ASP A 105 -21.46 -7.31 4.60
CA ASP A 105 -21.39 -7.12 6.04
C ASP A 105 -20.19 -6.22 6.48
N GLY A 106 -19.31 -5.82 5.53
CA GLY A 106 -18.13 -5.00 5.80
C GLY A 106 -16.99 -5.77 6.46
N GLU A 107 -17.02 -7.09 6.45
CA GLU A 107 -15.95 -7.96 6.94
C GLU A 107 -14.74 -7.92 6.00
N TYR A 108 -14.98 -7.86 4.69
CA TYR A 108 -13.95 -7.69 3.67
C TYR A 108 -14.04 -6.30 3.05
N PHE A 109 -12.88 -5.68 2.85
CA PHE A 109 -12.77 -4.39 2.17
C PHE A 109 -13.02 -4.51 0.66
N MET A 110 -12.52 -5.60 0.08
CA MET A 110 -12.73 -5.94 -1.32
C MET A 110 -12.72 -7.45 -1.53
N THR A 111 -13.25 -7.89 -2.66
CA THR A 111 -13.16 -9.28 -3.12
C THR A 111 -12.44 -9.32 -4.45
N CYS A 112 -11.59 -10.33 -4.63
CA CYS A 112 -10.90 -10.65 -5.87
C CYS A 112 -11.36 -12.03 -6.34
N THR A 113 -12.09 -12.08 -7.44
CA THR A 113 -12.58 -13.34 -8.01
C THR A 113 -11.78 -13.69 -9.24
N ILE A 114 -11.21 -14.89 -9.25
CA ILE A 114 -10.59 -15.53 -10.40
C ILE A 114 -11.72 -16.25 -11.15
N PRO A 115 -12.09 -15.83 -12.37
CA PRO A 115 -13.26 -16.36 -13.06
C PRO A 115 -13.02 -17.79 -13.58
N VAL A 116 -14.12 -18.44 -13.92
CA VAL A 116 -14.18 -19.84 -14.33
C VAL A 116 -13.33 -20.19 -15.56
N ASP A 117 -13.12 -19.22 -16.43
CA ASP A 117 -12.40 -19.29 -17.71
C ASP A 117 -10.98 -18.72 -17.68
N PHE A 118 -10.46 -18.44 -16.48
CA PHE A 118 -9.16 -17.77 -16.32
C PHE A 118 -8.01 -18.54 -16.98
N SER A 119 -7.87 -19.82 -16.68
CA SER A 119 -6.84 -20.68 -17.31
C SER A 119 -7.07 -20.83 -18.82
N GLU A 120 -8.32 -20.95 -19.26
CA GLU A 120 -8.68 -21.10 -20.67
C GLU A 120 -8.32 -19.82 -21.46
N SER A 121 -8.62 -18.66 -20.92
CA SER A 121 -8.25 -17.37 -21.51
C SER A 121 -6.73 -17.24 -21.65
N ILE A 122 -5.96 -17.62 -20.63
CA ILE A 122 -4.48 -17.61 -20.73
C ILE A 122 -3.98 -18.60 -21.78
N ALA A 123 -4.53 -19.81 -21.82
CA ALA A 123 -4.15 -20.82 -22.80
C ALA A 123 -4.49 -20.40 -24.26
N SER A 124 -5.46 -19.51 -24.44
CA SER A 124 -5.88 -19.01 -25.76
C SER A 124 -4.82 -18.19 -26.48
N VAL A 125 -3.79 -17.71 -25.76
CA VAL A 125 -2.70 -16.86 -26.32
C VAL A 125 -1.96 -17.56 -27.45
N ASP A 126 -1.81 -18.88 -27.38
CA ASP A 126 -1.19 -19.71 -28.45
C ASP A 126 -2.18 -20.09 -29.57
N GLY A 127 -3.43 -19.69 -29.45
CA GLY A 127 -4.51 -19.98 -30.40
C GLY A 127 -4.68 -18.93 -31.49
N SER A 128 -5.66 -19.18 -32.37
CA SER A 128 -6.02 -18.25 -33.46
C SER A 128 -6.88 -17.05 -33.02
N ALA A 129 -7.45 -17.11 -31.82
CA ALA A 129 -8.32 -16.09 -31.26
C ALA A 129 -8.00 -15.88 -29.77
N PRO A 130 -6.94 -15.11 -29.44
CA PRO A 130 -6.55 -14.88 -28.04
C PRO A 130 -7.60 -14.07 -27.28
N GLU A 131 -7.98 -14.56 -26.11
CA GLU A 131 -8.86 -13.88 -25.16
C GLU A 131 -8.07 -13.34 -23.98
N LYS A 132 -8.56 -12.25 -23.38
CA LYS A 132 -7.90 -11.66 -22.21
C LYS A 132 -8.38 -12.33 -20.94
N ALA A 133 -7.47 -12.93 -20.20
CA ALA A 133 -7.75 -13.29 -18.82
C ALA A 133 -8.04 -12.02 -17.99
N GLN A 134 -9.11 -12.04 -17.21
CA GLN A 134 -9.55 -10.94 -16.38
C GLN A 134 -9.72 -11.42 -14.94
N LEU A 135 -9.43 -10.55 -13.98
CA LEU A 135 -9.80 -10.75 -12.59
C LEU A 135 -10.97 -9.79 -12.28
N LYS A 136 -11.94 -10.26 -11.55
CA LYS A 136 -13.06 -9.43 -11.10
C LYS A 136 -12.77 -8.92 -9.69
N ILE A 137 -12.79 -7.59 -9.53
CA ILE A 137 -12.61 -6.95 -8.23
C ILE A 137 -13.89 -6.20 -7.88
N ASP A 138 -14.49 -6.58 -6.77
CA ASP A 138 -15.63 -5.88 -6.18
C ASP A 138 -15.18 -5.26 -4.85
N TYR A 139 -15.62 -4.05 -4.55
CA TYR A 139 -15.31 -3.35 -3.31
C TYR A 139 -16.57 -2.70 -2.73
N ASN A 140 -16.59 -2.60 -1.40
CA ASN A 140 -17.71 -1.98 -0.72
C ASN A 140 -17.62 -0.46 -0.86
N GLN A 141 -18.60 0.17 -1.50
CA GLN A 141 -18.78 1.62 -1.61
C GLN A 141 -19.75 2.12 -0.55
N SER A 142 -19.60 1.70 0.69
CA SER A 142 -20.38 2.32 1.76
C SER A 142 -19.89 3.75 1.97
N GLU A 143 -20.71 4.72 1.52
CA GLU A 143 -20.56 6.12 1.88
C GLU A 143 -20.81 6.33 3.39
#